data_71deabae6f04b6a15de5658e15db34e5
#
_entry.id   71deabae6f04b6a15de5658e15db34e5
#
_cell.length_a   1.000
_cell.length_b   1.000
_cell.length_c   1.000
_cell.angle_alpha   90.00
_cell.angle_beta   90.00
_cell.angle_gamma   90.00
#
_symmetry.space_group_name_H-M   'P 1'
#
loop_
_entity.id
_entity.type
_entity.pdbx_description
1 polymer ?
#
loop_
_entity_poly.entity_id
_entity_poly.type
_entity_poly.pdbx_seq_one_letter_code
_entity_poly.pdbx_strand_id
1 'polypeptide(L)'
;LKGEKALYFESRATTQFACQYDSRFSYCAYIPENYDENKSDRYSLAVIVHGSMRNAQQYRDAFIDFAEETNTIILAPLFPGGITEPWESDSYKFVRVKDVQFDQVLLAMVDEISKRYRVASDRFLLHGFSGGGQFVHRFFYLHPDRLMGVSIGAPGNITDLDTSAPWYVGVGDYEEKFGVSLPLAQMRRVPVYMVVGGDDLETWMINDKDAPFWKSGLEKAGNTRVERLRTLRDSFEREGISVRYEEIPGLGHEGFQVLPAVKAFFQTLLPPR
;
A
#
# COMPACT_ATOMS: atom_id res chain seq x y z
N LEU A 1 3.77 16.90 -29.80
CA LEU A 1 2.31 16.96 -29.61
C LEU A 1 1.75 15.55 -29.65
N LYS A 2 1.24 15.07 -28.54
CA LYS A 2 0.51 13.79 -28.50
C LYS A 2 -0.83 14.00 -29.23
N GLY A 3 -1.19 13.08 -30.12
CA GLY A 3 -2.49 13.13 -30.77
C GLY A 3 -3.64 13.01 -29.77
N GLU A 4 -4.84 13.49 -30.11
CA GLU A 4 -6.05 13.45 -29.26
C GLU A 4 -6.30 12.08 -28.62
N LYS A 5 -6.00 11.00 -29.37
CA LYS A 5 -6.13 9.62 -28.90
C LYS A 5 -5.19 9.30 -27.71
N ALA A 6 -3.96 9.81 -27.74
CA ALA A 6 -3.01 9.64 -26.64
C ALA A 6 -3.48 10.42 -25.39
N LEU A 7 -3.97 11.64 -25.57
CA LEU A 7 -4.55 12.43 -24.47
C LEU A 7 -5.74 11.72 -23.82
N TYR A 8 -6.61 11.09 -24.61
CA TYR A 8 -7.75 10.35 -24.09
C TYR A 8 -7.38 9.20 -23.16
N PHE A 9 -6.33 8.41 -23.50
CA PHE A 9 -5.93 7.25 -22.72
C PHE A 9 -4.90 7.54 -21.63
N GLU A 10 -4.25 8.69 -21.67
CA GLU A 10 -3.10 9.03 -20.82
C GLU A 10 -3.34 10.25 -19.92
N SER A 11 -4.54 10.82 -19.93
CA SER A 11 -4.94 11.93 -19.03
C SER A 11 -6.16 11.54 -18.22
N ARG A 12 -6.37 12.21 -17.10
CA ARG A 12 -7.45 11.90 -16.14
C ARG A 12 -7.39 10.44 -15.73
N ALA A 13 -8.49 9.71 -15.80
CA ALA A 13 -8.53 8.26 -15.53
C ALA A 13 -7.92 7.48 -16.71
N THR A 14 -6.67 7.08 -16.57
CA THR A 14 -5.96 6.35 -17.64
C THR A 14 -6.52 4.95 -17.84
N THR A 15 -6.22 4.36 -18.99
CA THR A 15 -6.40 2.91 -19.18
C THR A 15 -5.43 2.12 -18.29
N GLN A 16 -5.58 0.79 -18.28
CA GLN A 16 -4.65 -0.12 -17.62
C GLN A 16 -3.41 -0.34 -18.50
N PHE A 17 -2.22 -0.03 -17.98
CA PHE A 17 -0.94 -0.25 -18.68
C PHE A 17 -0.18 -1.43 -18.07
N ALA A 18 0.40 -2.27 -18.92
CA ALA A 18 1.33 -3.30 -18.47
C ALA A 18 2.62 -2.66 -17.94
N CYS A 19 3.12 -3.15 -16.81
CA CYS A 19 4.41 -2.77 -16.26
C CYS A 19 5.54 -3.26 -17.17
N GLN A 20 6.47 -2.39 -17.54
CA GLN A 20 7.57 -2.76 -18.45
C GLN A 20 8.65 -3.59 -17.75
N TYR A 21 8.76 -3.48 -16.43
CA TYR A 21 9.67 -4.31 -15.64
C TYR A 21 9.21 -5.78 -15.64
N ASP A 22 7.89 -6.01 -15.50
CA ASP A 22 7.28 -7.34 -15.55
C ASP A 22 5.84 -7.22 -16.07
N SER A 23 5.61 -7.62 -17.29
CA SER A 23 4.32 -7.47 -17.98
C SER A 23 3.19 -8.35 -17.44
N ARG A 24 3.47 -9.25 -16.50
CA ARG A 24 2.43 -9.98 -15.74
C ARG A 24 1.62 -9.03 -14.83
N PHE A 25 2.19 -7.87 -14.52
CA PHE A 25 1.59 -6.83 -13.69
C PHE A 25 1.16 -5.65 -14.54
N SER A 26 0.26 -4.85 -13.98
CA SER A 26 -0.23 -3.67 -14.67
C SER A 26 -0.63 -2.59 -13.66
N TYR A 27 -0.87 -1.40 -14.15
CA TYR A 27 -1.31 -0.28 -13.31
C TYR A 27 -2.21 0.67 -14.11
N CYS A 28 -3.01 1.42 -13.41
CA CYS A 28 -3.70 2.60 -13.94
C CYS A 28 -3.41 3.81 -13.06
N ALA A 29 -3.64 4.99 -13.62
CA ALA A 29 -3.40 6.24 -12.91
C ALA A 29 -4.57 7.21 -13.04
N TYR A 30 -4.61 8.21 -12.17
CA TYR A 30 -5.38 9.42 -12.39
C TYR A 30 -4.46 10.62 -12.44
N ILE A 31 -4.59 11.41 -13.49
CA ILE A 31 -3.83 12.64 -13.73
C ILE A 31 -4.81 13.80 -13.57
N PRO A 32 -4.59 14.76 -12.64
CA PRO A 32 -5.47 15.90 -12.44
C PRO A 32 -5.80 16.67 -13.72
N GLU A 33 -7.00 17.24 -13.82
CA GLU A 33 -7.46 17.97 -15.01
C GLU A 33 -6.57 19.15 -15.38
N ASN A 34 -6.03 19.82 -14.35
CA ASN A 34 -5.13 20.96 -14.49
C ASN A 34 -3.63 20.55 -14.63
N TYR A 35 -3.36 19.30 -14.98
CA TYR A 35 -1.97 18.85 -15.20
C TYR A 35 -1.31 19.64 -16.33
N ASP A 36 -0.17 20.24 -16.01
CA ASP A 36 0.68 20.98 -16.94
C ASP A 36 2.08 20.38 -16.98
N GLU A 37 2.49 19.86 -18.13
CA GLU A 37 3.82 19.30 -18.35
C GLU A 37 4.93 20.36 -18.30
N ASN A 38 4.61 21.64 -18.43
CA ASN A 38 5.54 22.76 -18.40
C ASN A 38 5.66 23.43 -17.02
N LYS A 39 4.85 23.02 -16.06
CA LYS A 39 4.90 23.57 -14.69
C LYS A 39 6.29 23.37 -14.08
N SER A 40 6.83 24.35 -13.36
CA SER A 40 8.13 24.25 -12.68
C SER A 40 8.12 23.18 -11.60
N ASP A 41 7.05 23.12 -10.82
CA ASP A 41 6.92 22.21 -9.69
C ASP A 41 6.45 20.82 -10.14
N ARG A 42 6.89 19.80 -9.42
CA ARG A 42 6.43 18.43 -9.65
C ARG A 42 5.15 18.16 -8.87
N TYR A 43 4.29 17.35 -9.45
CA TYR A 43 3.08 16.85 -8.78
C TYR A 43 3.44 15.82 -7.71
N SER A 44 2.73 15.82 -6.60
CA SER A 44 2.84 14.75 -5.60
C SER A 44 2.31 13.43 -6.17
N LEU A 45 2.74 12.31 -5.58
CA LEU A 45 2.29 10.97 -5.95
C LEU A 45 1.64 10.28 -4.76
N ALA A 46 0.47 9.68 -4.97
CA ALA A 46 -0.14 8.74 -4.04
C ALA A 46 -0.33 7.37 -4.72
N VAL A 47 0.14 6.33 -4.09
CA VAL A 47 0.02 4.93 -4.53
C VAL A 47 -1.04 4.24 -3.70
N ILE A 48 -2.07 3.72 -4.35
CA ILE A 48 -3.23 3.11 -3.70
C ILE A 48 -3.32 1.64 -4.07
N VAL A 49 -2.97 0.78 -3.12
CA VAL A 49 -2.89 -0.67 -3.33
C VAL A 49 -4.23 -1.33 -3.01
N HIS A 50 -4.75 -2.08 -3.97
CA HIS A 50 -6.02 -2.80 -3.83
C HIS A 50 -5.98 -3.90 -2.75
N GLY A 51 -7.16 -4.28 -2.26
CA GLY A 51 -7.36 -5.47 -1.43
C GLY A 51 -7.37 -6.79 -2.23
N SER A 52 -7.82 -7.87 -1.61
CA SER A 52 -7.87 -9.20 -2.25
C SER A 52 -8.75 -9.26 -3.51
N MET A 53 -9.71 -8.34 -3.66
CA MET A 53 -10.61 -8.28 -4.82
C MET A 53 -9.98 -7.69 -6.10
N ARG A 54 -8.75 -7.18 -6.06
CA ARG A 54 -8.01 -6.61 -7.19
C ARG A 54 -8.71 -5.48 -7.94
N ASN A 55 -9.52 -4.72 -7.25
CA ASN A 55 -10.30 -3.61 -7.79
C ASN A 55 -9.49 -2.29 -7.88
N ALA A 56 -8.31 -2.34 -8.48
CA ALA A 56 -7.37 -1.23 -8.58
C ALA A 56 -8.00 0.04 -9.18
N GLN A 57 -8.79 -0.10 -10.26
CA GLN A 57 -9.46 1.04 -10.90
C GLN A 57 -10.45 1.74 -9.97
N GLN A 58 -11.22 0.97 -9.17
CA GLN A 58 -12.17 1.54 -8.22
C GLN A 58 -11.44 2.33 -7.12
N TYR A 59 -10.30 1.82 -6.63
CA TYR A 59 -9.47 2.56 -5.67
C TYR A 59 -8.87 3.83 -6.30
N ARG A 60 -8.41 3.78 -7.55
CA ARG A 60 -7.99 4.99 -8.28
C ARG A 60 -9.12 6.01 -8.34
N ASP A 61 -10.32 5.58 -8.75
CA ASP A 61 -11.47 6.46 -8.95
C ASP A 61 -11.95 7.07 -7.62
N ALA A 62 -11.86 6.31 -6.53
CA ALA A 62 -12.19 6.80 -5.20
C ALA A 62 -11.25 7.91 -4.69
N PHE A 63 -10.12 8.16 -5.34
CA PHE A 63 -9.19 9.25 -5.00
C PHE A 63 -9.23 10.43 -6.00
N ILE A 64 -10.18 10.47 -6.94
CA ILE A 64 -10.25 11.55 -7.95
C ILE A 64 -10.43 12.92 -7.30
N ASP A 65 -11.37 13.06 -6.36
CA ASP A 65 -11.59 14.29 -5.59
C ASP A 65 -10.29 14.77 -4.89
N PHE A 66 -9.62 13.87 -4.18
CA PHE A 66 -8.34 14.16 -3.54
C PHE A 66 -7.26 14.61 -4.55
N ALA A 67 -7.18 13.94 -5.70
CA ALA A 67 -6.24 14.28 -6.76
C ALA A 67 -6.46 15.70 -7.28
N GLU A 68 -7.73 16.08 -7.55
CA GLU A 68 -8.11 17.41 -8.02
C GLU A 68 -7.87 18.50 -6.96
N GLU A 69 -8.24 18.21 -5.72
CA GLU A 69 -8.06 19.15 -4.61
C GLU A 69 -6.60 19.40 -4.27
N THR A 70 -5.73 18.43 -4.45
CA THR A 70 -4.34 18.50 -3.98
C THR A 70 -3.29 18.54 -5.08
N ASN A 71 -3.67 18.47 -6.34
CA ASN A 71 -2.75 18.31 -7.48
C ASN A 71 -1.86 17.07 -7.33
N THR A 72 -2.42 15.96 -6.85
CA THR A 72 -1.69 14.70 -6.63
C THR A 72 -2.01 13.71 -7.74
N ILE A 73 -1.00 13.12 -8.36
CA ILE A 73 -1.19 12.00 -9.29
C ILE A 73 -1.46 10.74 -8.47
N ILE A 74 -2.48 9.97 -8.86
CA ILE A 74 -2.81 8.69 -8.24
C ILE A 74 -2.27 7.56 -9.10
N LEU A 75 -1.58 6.61 -8.49
CA LEU A 75 -1.14 5.36 -9.11
C LEU A 75 -1.82 4.19 -8.40
N ALA A 76 -2.53 3.35 -9.14
CA ALA A 76 -3.15 2.13 -8.62
C ALA A 76 -2.54 0.90 -9.31
N PRO A 77 -1.63 0.18 -8.64
CA PRO A 77 -1.07 -1.07 -9.14
C PRO A 77 -2.13 -2.16 -9.18
N LEU A 78 -2.00 -3.10 -10.10
CA LEU A 78 -2.73 -4.36 -10.13
C LEU A 78 -1.75 -5.53 -10.00
N PHE A 79 -1.86 -6.27 -8.91
CA PHE A 79 -1.17 -7.52 -8.65
C PHE A 79 -2.14 -8.69 -8.88
N PRO A 80 -2.15 -9.33 -10.05
CA PRO A 80 -3.07 -10.43 -10.35
C PRO A 80 -2.89 -11.62 -9.40
N GLY A 81 -3.93 -12.45 -9.26
CA GLY A 81 -3.78 -13.78 -8.70
C GLY A 81 -3.12 -14.74 -9.68
N GLY A 82 -2.61 -15.86 -9.19
CA GLY A 82 -2.01 -16.90 -10.05
C GLY A 82 -0.60 -16.61 -10.55
N ILE A 83 0.10 -15.64 -9.97
CA ILE A 83 1.45 -15.25 -10.40
C ILE A 83 2.50 -16.26 -9.95
N THR A 84 2.45 -16.72 -8.73
CA THR A 84 3.43 -17.65 -8.15
C THR A 84 3.00 -19.11 -8.27
N GLU A 85 1.70 -19.37 -8.24
CA GLU A 85 1.07 -20.68 -8.48
C GLU A 85 -0.33 -20.47 -9.04
N PRO A 86 -0.86 -21.39 -9.88
CA PRO A 86 -2.24 -21.32 -10.36
C PRO A 86 -3.23 -21.18 -9.20
N TRP A 87 -4.21 -20.26 -9.32
CA TRP A 87 -5.25 -19.98 -8.33
C TRP A 87 -4.79 -19.40 -6.99
N GLU A 88 -3.48 -19.23 -6.79
CA GLU A 88 -2.95 -18.55 -5.62
C GLU A 88 -3.31 -17.06 -5.67
N SER A 89 -3.75 -16.50 -4.54
CA SER A 89 -4.25 -15.11 -4.50
C SER A 89 -3.58 -14.23 -3.45
N ASP A 90 -2.63 -14.76 -2.67
CA ASP A 90 -2.12 -14.08 -1.48
C ASP A 90 -0.66 -13.61 -1.58
N SER A 91 0.08 -14.10 -2.56
CA SER A 91 1.53 -13.90 -2.69
C SER A 91 1.96 -12.42 -2.62
N TYR A 92 1.25 -11.50 -3.29
CA TYR A 92 1.62 -10.08 -3.27
C TYR A 92 1.61 -9.48 -1.86
N LYS A 93 0.75 -9.97 -0.98
CA LYS A 93 0.61 -9.50 0.42
C LYS A 93 1.91 -9.66 1.22
N PHE A 94 2.77 -10.60 0.81
CA PHE A 94 4.04 -10.94 1.49
C PHE A 94 5.27 -10.30 0.85
N VAL A 95 5.09 -9.41 -0.12
CA VAL A 95 6.04 -8.56 -0.86
C VAL A 95 7.11 -9.31 -1.65
N ARG A 96 7.63 -10.42 -1.14
CA ARG A 96 8.59 -11.28 -1.85
C ARG A 96 8.23 -12.75 -1.64
N VAL A 97 7.84 -13.42 -2.71
CA VAL A 97 7.45 -14.83 -2.70
C VAL A 97 8.09 -15.52 -3.91
N LYS A 98 8.84 -16.60 -3.65
CA LYS A 98 9.66 -17.27 -4.66
C LYS A 98 10.62 -16.28 -5.33
N ASP A 99 10.60 -16.22 -6.66
CA ASP A 99 11.37 -15.31 -7.51
C ASP A 99 10.70 -13.94 -7.75
N VAL A 100 9.47 -13.76 -7.26
CA VAL A 100 8.72 -12.51 -7.48
C VAL A 100 8.95 -11.52 -6.34
N GLN A 101 9.41 -10.33 -6.71
CA GLN A 101 9.63 -9.21 -5.81
C GLN A 101 8.57 -8.12 -6.10
N PHE A 102 7.40 -8.23 -5.48
CA PHE A 102 6.27 -7.32 -5.70
C PHE A 102 6.58 -5.87 -5.26
N ASP A 103 7.49 -5.69 -4.30
CA ASP A 103 8.02 -4.39 -3.90
C ASP A 103 8.79 -3.73 -5.05
N GLN A 104 9.64 -4.48 -5.78
CA GLN A 104 10.38 -3.97 -6.92
C GLN A 104 9.46 -3.68 -8.11
N VAL A 105 8.42 -4.49 -8.31
CA VAL A 105 7.39 -4.23 -9.31
C VAL A 105 6.68 -2.90 -9.03
N LEU A 106 6.30 -2.63 -7.77
CA LEU A 106 5.69 -1.35 -7.41
C LEU A 106 6.64 -0.17 -7.67
N LEU A 107 7.91 -0.29 -7.28
CA LEU A 107 8.90 0.75 -7.52
C LEU A 107 9.12 1.00 -9.01
N ALA A 108 9.13 -0.04 -9.83
CA ALA A 108 9.21 0.09 -11.28
C ALA A 108 7.99 0.84 -11.87
N MET A 109 6.78 0.57 -11.39
CA MET A 109 5.57 1.32 -11.79
C MET A 109 5.68 2.81 -11.41
N VAL A 110 6.20 3.11 -10.22
CA VAL A 110 6.47 4.50 -9.78
C VAL A 110 7.49 5.17 -10.71
N ASP A 111 8.54 4.47 -11.10
CA ASP A 111 9.55 4.99 -12.03
C ASP A 111 8.98 5.21 -13.44
N GLU A 112 8.10 4.34 -13.92
CA GLU A 112 7.42 4.50 -15.20
C GLU A 112 6.51 5.73 -15.21
N ILE A 113 5.74 5.96 -14.16
CA ILE A 113 4.92 7.17 -13.99
C ILE A 113 5.79 8.42 -13.97
N SER A 114 6.94 8.38 -13.29
CA SER A 114 7.87 9.53 -13.21
C SER A 114 8.53 9.89 -14.54
N LYS A 115 8.72 8.91 -15.41
CA LYS A 115 9.22 9.13 -16.78
C LYS A 115 8.16 9.71 -17.71
N ARG A 116 6.88 9.47 -17.38
CA ARG A 116 5.76 9.88 -18.21
C ARG A 116 5.17 11.23 -17.81
N TYR A 117 5.15 11.54 -16.53
CA TYR A 117 4.55 12.75 -15.97
C TYR A 117 5.53 13.47 -15.04
N ARG A 118 5.31 14.76 -14.83
CA ARG A 118 6.10 15.57 -13.90
C ARG A 118 5.70 15.28 -12.45
N VAL A 119 6.12 14.16 -11.94
CA VAL A 119 5.79 13.72 -10.58
C VAL A 119 7.04 13.66 -9.70
N ALA A 120 6.90 14.05 -8.44
CA ALA A 120 7.92 13.84 -7.42
C ALA A 120 7.83 12.38 -6.94
N SER A 121 8.66 11.52 -7.50
CA SER A 121 8.64 10.07 -7.27
C SER A 121 9.67 9.60 -6.24
N ASP A 122 10.53 10.49 -5.73
CA ASP A 122 11.53 10.14 -4.71
C ASP A 122 10.85 9.62 -3.45
N ARG A 123 9.77 10.30 -3.04
CA ARG A 123 8.89 9.87 -1.96
C ARG A 123 7.43 10.02 -2.37
N PHE A 124 6.60 9.06 -1.98
CA PHE A 124 5.18 9.04 -2.29
C PHE A 124 4.33 8.67 -1.08
N LEU A 125 3.05 9.03 -1.13
CA LEU A 125 2.04 8.58 -0.19
C LEU A 125 1.63 7.16 -0.56
N LEU A 126 1.49 6.27 0.44
CA LEU A 126 1.14 4.87 0.21
C LEU A 126 -0.05 4.46 1.08
N HIS A 127 -1.11 3.94 0.46
CA HIS A 127 -2.25 3.35 1.15
C HIS A 127 -2.58 1.97 0.63
N GLY A 128 -3.05 1.11 1.54
CA GLY A 128 -3.67 -0.17 1.20
C GLY A 128 -4.60 -0.64 2.30
N PHE A 129 -5.71 -1.26 1.89
CA PHE A 129 -6.71 -1.83 2.80
C PHE A 129 -6.78 -3.34 2.66
N SER A 130 -7.05 -4.07 3.75
CA SER A 130 -7.17 -5.54 3.75
C SER A 130 -5.90 -6.23 3.23
N GLY A 131 -5.96 -6.93 2.11
CA GLY A 131 -4.77 -7.47 1.43
C GLY A 131 -3.76 -6.40 1.05
N GLY A 132 -4.22 -5.20 0.64
CA GLY A 132 -3.37 -4.04 0.44
C GLY A 132 -2.71 -3.55 1.73
N GLY A 133 -3.41 -3.59 2.86
CA GLY A 133 -2.84 -3.28 4.18
C GLY A 133 -1.71 -4.25 4.58
N GLN A 134 -1.87 -5.53 4.19
CA GLN A 134 -0.82 -6.53 4.37
C GLN A 134 0.42 -6.23 3.50
N PHE A 135 0.23 -5.76 2.29
CA PHE A 135 1.32 -5.39 1.40
C PHE A 135 2.03 -4.12 1.91
N VAL A 136 1.28 -3.04 2.18
CA VAL A 136 1.89 -1.72 2.44
C VAL A 136 2.68 -1.66 3.74
N HIS A 137 2.29 -2.39 4.81
CA HIS A 137 3.09 -2.39 6.02
C HIS A 137 4.41 -3.17 5.84
N ARG A 138 4.43 -4.24 5.02
CA ARG A 138 5.66 -4.96 4.69
C ARG A 138 6.52 -4.18 3.68
N PHE A 139 5.91 -3.46 2.75
CA PHE A 139 6.62 -2.53 1.89
C PHE A 139 7.30 -1.42 2.71
N PHE A 140 6.62 -0.89 3.72
CA PHE A 140 7.19 0.09 4.65
C PHE A 140 8.44 -0.43 5.38
N TYR A 141 8.51 -1.72 5.71
CA TYR A 141 9.72 -2.30 6.31
C TYR A 141 10.92 -2.30 5.36
N LEU A 142 10.67 -2.48 4.06
CA LEU A 142 11.72 -2.56 3.04
C LEU A 142 12.16 -1.20 2.50
N HIS A 143 11.22 -0.26 2.37
CA HIS A 143 11.41 0.99 1.64
C HIS A 143 10.86 2.22 2.37
N PRO A 144 11.18 2.44 3.67
CA PRO A 144 10.68 3.61 4.39
C PRO A 144 11.20 4.93 3.81
N ASP A 145 12.39 4.91 3.20
CA ASP A 145 13.01 6.05 2.53
C ASP A 145 12.24 6.54 1.30
N ARG A 146 11.41 5.67 0.70
CA ARG A 146 10.55 5.99 -0.45
C ARG A 146 9.19 6.57 -0.04
N LEU A 147 8.88 6.68 1.25
CA LEU A 147 7.57 7.09 1.73
C LEU A 147 7.56 8.51 2.28
N MET A 148 6.59 9.29 1.81
CA MET A 148 6.17 10.56 2.41
C MET A 148 5.26 10.31 3.62
N GLY A 149 4.47 9.26 3.57
CA GLY A 149 3.63 8.73 4.63
C GLY A 149 2.99 7.42 4.20
N VAL A 150 2.60 6.59 5.17
CA VAL A 150 1.94 5.31 4.92
C VAL A 150 0.63 5.20 5.71
N SER A 151 -0.42 4.72 5.03
CA SER A 151 -1.71 4.40 5.63
C SER A 151 -1.97 2.90 5.51
N ILE A 152 -2.11 2.22 6.65
CA ILE A 152 -2.31 0.78 6.78
C ILE A 152 -3.75 0.53 7.21
N GLY A 153 -4.57 -0.02 6.31
CA GLY A 153 -5.98 -0.28 6.56
C GLY A 153 -6.27 -1.76 6.82
N ALA A 154 -6.84 -2.09 7.97
CA ALA A 154 -7.44 -3.38 8.33
C ALA A 154 -6.72 -4.63 7.76
N PRO A 155 -5.41 -4.84 7.97
CA PRO A 155 -4.69 -6.00 7.43
C PRO A 155 -5.23 -7.30 8.03
N GLY A 156 -5.53 -8.29 7.16
CA GLY A 156 -5.94 -9.62 7.62
C GLY A 156 -4.81 -10.43 8.25
N ASN A 157 -3.55 -10.03 8.03
CA ASN A 157 -2.35 -10.60 8.61
C ASN A 157 -1.30 -9.51 8.79
N ILE A 158 -0.51 -9.60 9.86
CA ILE A 158 0.56 -8.63 10.16
C ILE A 158 1.91 -9.33 10.33
N THR A 159 2.97 -8.56 10.19
CA THR A 159 4.33 -8.93 10.60
C THR A 159 4.70 -8.10 11.83
N ASP A 160 4.81 -8.71 12.99
CA ASP A 160 5.27 -8.02 14.22
C ASP A 160 6.76 -7.67 14.07
N LEU A 161 7.23 -6.60 14.71
CA LEU A 161 8.66 -6.29 14.79
C LEU A 161 9.40 -7.16 15.83
N ASP A 162 8.86 -8.35 16.09
CA ASP A 162 9.43 -9.34 16.99
C ASP A 162 10.63 -10.04 16.34
N THR A 163 11.81 -9.84 16.90
CA THR A 163 13.07 -10.47 16.45
C THR A 163 13.18 -11.95 16.85
N SER A 164 12.29 -12.48 17.68
CA SER A 164 12.29 -13.90 18.07
C SER A 164 11.54 -14.80 17.07
N ALA A 165 10.73 -14.22 16.19
CA ALA A 165 9.93 -14.94 15.20
C ALA A 165 10.46 -14.68 13.78
N PRO A 166 10.45 -15.69 12.88
CA PRO A 166 10.91 -15.52 11.51
C PRO A 166 9.91 -14.75 10.65
N TRP A 167 10.40 -14.26 9.52
CA TRP A 167 9.57 -13.62 8.50
C TRP A 167 8.49 -14.59 8.00
N TYR A 168 7.33 -14.22 7.89
CA TYR A 168 6.58 -12.94 8.02
C TYR A 168 5.72 -12.92 9.31
N VAL A 169 5.97 -13.78 10.26
CA VAL A 169 5.36 -13.71 11.61
C VAL A 169 6.02 -12.58 12.40
N GLY A 170 7.34 -12.54 12.38
CA GLY A 170 8.18 -11.48 12.93
C GLY A 170 9.29 -11.07 11.95
N VAL A 171 10.37 -10.51 12.47
CA VAL A 171 11.50 -9.97 11.71
C VAL A 171 12.85 -10.59 12.07
N GLY A 172 12.88 -11.76 12.78
CA GLY A 172 14.08 -12.36 13.30
C GLY A 172 15.13 -12.77 12.26
N ASP A 173 14.68 -13.17 11.07
CA ASP A 173 15.51 -13.53 9.92
C ASP A 173 15.47 -12.47 8.79
N TYR A 174 15.10 -11.23 9.12
CA TYR A 174 14.91 -10.16 8.13
C TYR A 174 16.19 -9.88 7.33
N GLU A 175 17.33 -9.72 8.02
CA GLU A 175 18.60 -9.42 7.37
C GLU A 175 19.08 -10.58 6.48
N GLU A 176 18.92 -11.83 6.92
CA GLU A 176 19.22 -13.01 6.11
C GLU A 176 18.36 -13.04 4.85
N LYS A 177 17.07 -12.74 4.99
CA LYS A 177 16.09 -12.81 3.91
C LYS A 177 16.23 -11.69 2.87
N PHE A 178 16.53 -10.47 3.29
CA PHE A 178 16.49 -9.28 2.44
C PHE A 178 17.88 -8.69 2.14
N GLY A 179 18.94 -9.17 2.80
CA GLY A 179 20.32 -8.72 2.60
C GLY A 179 20.64 -7.35 3.20
N VAL A 180 19.72 -6.79 3.98
CA VAL A 180 19.85 -5.49 4.65
C VAL A 180 19.25 -5.56 6.05
N SER A 181 19.80 -4.83 6.99
CA SER A 181 19.23 -4.71 8.33
C SER A 181 17.94 -3.93 8.33
N LEU A 182 17.01 -4.24 9.22
CA LEU A 182 15.72 -3.55 9.34
C LEU A 182 15.95 -2.05 9.61
N PRO A 183 15.44 -1.14 8.75
CA PRO A 183 15.80 0.28 8.77
C PRO A 183 14.99 1.10 9.79
N LEU A 184 14.96 0.70 11.07
CA LEU A 184 14.16 1.32 12.13
C LEU A 184 14.35 2.83 12.24
N ALA A 185 15.59 3.32 12.07
CA ALA A 185 15.88 4.75 12.13
C ALA A 185 15.18 5.56 11.01
N GLN A 186 15.00 4.96 9.85
CA GLN A 186 14.25 5.56 8.73
C GLN A 186 12.75 5.41 8.97
N MET A 187 12.27 4.25 9.45
CA MET A 187 10.87 4.00 9.75
C MET A 187 10.32 5.01 10.77
N ARG A 188 11.08 5.37 11.81
CA ARG A 188 10.70 6.37 12.82
C ARG A 188 10.46 7.77 12.27
N ARG A 189 10.89 8.06 11.04
CA ARG A 189 10.74 9.37 10.39
C ARG A 189 9.53 9.45 9.46
N VAL A 190 8.91 8.32 9.16
CA VAL A 190 7.75 8.26 8.26
C VAL A 190 6.47 8.40 9.07
N PRO A 191 5.60 9.35 8.76
CA PRO A 191 4.26 9.42 9.34
C PRO A 191 3.45 8.15 9.01
N VAL A 192 2.91 7.51 10.05
CA VAL A 192 2.11 6.28 9.93
C VAL A 192 0.68 6.53 10.39
N TYR A 193 -0.28 6.13 9.56
CA TYR A 193 -1.70 6.11 9.90
C TYR A 193 -2.23 4.68 9.81
N MET A 194 -2.91 4.24 10.85
CA MET A 194 -3.57 2.93 10.89
C MET A 194 -5.07 3.11 11.08
N VAL A 195 -5.88 2.46 10.24
CA VAL A 195 -7.34 2.60 10.26
C VAL A 195 -8.04 1.26 10.09
N VAL A 196 -9.10 1.05 10.86
CA VAL A 196 -9.96 -0.14 10.78
C VAL A 196 -11.40 0.24 11.15
N GLY A 197 -12.37 -0.48 10.62
CA GLY A 197 -13.74 -0.40 11.11
C GLY A 197 -13.84 -1.02 12.51
N GLY A 198 -14.48 -0.33 13.46
CA GLY A 198 -14.63 -0.82 14.84
C GLY A 198 -15.42 -2.13 14.95
N ASP A 199 -16.27 -2.42 13.95
CA ASP A 199 -17.08 -3.63 13.84
C ASP A 199 -16.51 -4.66 12.84
N ASP A 200 -15.23 -4.52 12.42
CA ASP A 200 -14.51 -5.50 11.59
C ASP A 200 -14.06 -6.71 12.43
N LEU A 201 -15.06 -7.47 12.90
CA LEU A 201 -14.90 -8.57 13.86
C LEU A 201 -14.93 -9.94 13.22
N GLU A 202 -14.99 -10.04 11.89
CA GLU A 202 -15.00 -11.34 11.19
C GLU A 202 -13.66 -12.08 11.35
N THR A 203 -13.76 -13.38 11.62
CA THR A 203 -12.60 -14.23 11.97
C THR A 203 -12.27 -15.30 10.94
N TRP A 204 -13.27 -15.73 10.15
CA TRP A 204 -13.15 -16.95 9.33
C TRP A 204 -12.08 -16.86 8.24
N MET A 205 -11.94 -15.69 7.58
CA MET A 205 -11.00 -15.52 6.46
C MET A 205 -9.54 -15.43 6.92
N ILE A 206 -9.30 -14.95 8.14
CA ILE A 206 -7.95 -14.61 8.60
C ILE A 206 -7.34 -15.64 9.55
N ASN A 207 -8.15 -16.55 10.07
CA ASN A 207 -7.72 -17.60 11.00
C ASN A 207 -7.69 -19.00 10.38
N ASP A 208 -7.79 -19.09 9.06
CA ASP A 208 -7.70 -20.36 8.34
C ASP A 208 -6.28 -20.91 8.41
N LYS A 209 -6.11 -22.00 9.17
CA LYS A 209 -4.82 -22.67 9.35
C LYS A 209 -4.39 -23.52 8.16
N ASP A 210 -5.33 -23.82 7.26
CA ASP A 210 -5.06 -24.55 6.02
C ASP A 210 -4.72 -23.62 4.85
N ALA A 211 -4.76 -22.31 5.06
CA ALA A 211 -4.38 -21.32 4.04
C ALA A 211 -2.88 -21.45 3.66
N PRO A 212 -2.53 -21.33 2.37
CA PRO A 212 -1.17 -21.55 1.87
C PRO A 212 -0.06 -20.76 2.57
N PHE A 213 -0.41 -19.58 3.08
CA PHE A 213 0.53 -18.69 3.78
C PHE A 213 0.29 -18.63 5.29
N TRP A 214 -0.42 -19.61 5.85
CA TRP A 214 -0.52 -19.70 7.29
C TRP A 214 0.80 -20.20 7.91
N LYS A 215 1.21 -19.60 9.02
CA LYS A 215 2.34 -20.04 9.83
C LYS A 215 1.97 -19.98 11.31
N SER A 216 2.49 -20.92 12.08
CA SER A 216 2.38 -20.89 13.54
C SER A 216 2.98 -19.59 14.09
N GLY A 217 2.27 -18.95 14.99
CA GLY A 217 2.62 -17.64 15.57
C GLY A 217 1.76 -16.49 15.03
N LEU A 218 1.14 -16.63 13.84
CA LEU A 218 0.23 -15.60 13.30
C LEU A 218 -1.01 -15.39 14.16
N GLU A 219 -1.47 -16.43 14.84
CA GLU A 219 -2.60 -16.39 15.78
C GLU A 219 -2.35 -15.48 16.97
N LYS A 220 -1.08 -15.25 17.35
CA LYS A 220 -0.71 -14.36 18.46
C LYS A 220 -1.04 -12.89 18.16
N ALA A 221 -1.18 -12.53 16.91
CA ALA A 221 -1.53 -11.16 16.49
C ALA A 221 -2.99 -10.79 16.80
N GLY A 222 -3.86 -11.77 17.10
CA GLY A 222 -5.27 -11.56 17.38
C GLY A 222 -6.19 -12.33 16.44
N ASN A 223 -7.48 -12.40 16.79
CA ASN A 223 -8.48 -13.16 16.05
C ASN A 223 -9.28 -12.32 15.06
N THR A 224 -9.31 -11.00 15.23
CA THR A 224 -10.00 -10.03 14.37
C THR A 224 -9.00 -9.06 13.74
N ARG A 225 -9.42 -8.35 12.69
CA ARG A 225 -8.56 -7.32 12.07
C ARG A 225 -8.34 -6.12 13.00
N VAL A 226 -9.31 -5.83 13.86
CA VAL A 226 -9.17 -4.81 14.92
C VAL A 226 -8.03 -5.19 15.87
N GLU A 227 -8.05 -6.42 16.42
CA GLU A 227 -7.01 -6.92 17.32
C GLU A 227 -5.64 -6.93 16.61
N ARG A 228 -5.56 -7.41 15.38
CA ARG A 228 -4.31 -7.47 14.59
C ARG A 228 -3.73 -6.09 14.32
N LEU A 229 -4.58 -5.11 14.01
CA LEU A 229 -4.08 -3.75 13.78
C LEU A 229 -3.63 -3.08 15.08
N ARG A 230 -4.29 -3.36 16.22
CA ARG A 230 -3.82 -2.93 17.54
C ARG A 230 -2.45 -3.53 17.88
N THR A 231 -2.28 -4.84 17.64
CA THR A 231 -0.98 -5.52 17.84
C THR A 231 0.12 -4.90 16.96
N LEU A 232 -0.20 -4.58 15.69
CA LEU A 232 0.77 -3.92 14.80
C LEU A 232 1.13 -2.51 15.27
N ARG A 233 0.14 -1.72 15.75
CA ARG A 233 0.38 -0.40 16.37
C ARG A 233 1.31 -0.54 17.56
N ASP A 234 0.99 -1.42 18.48
CA ASP A 234 1.78 -1.63 19.70
C ASP A 234 3.21 -2.08 19.39
N SER A 235 3.37 -2.89 18.34
CA SER A 235 4.66 -3.29 17.81
C SER A 235 5.48 -2.10 17.31
N PHE A 236 4.86 -1.21 16.54
CA PHE A 236 5.51 -0.01 16.02
C PHE A 236 5.88 0.97 17.13
N GLU A 237 4.97 1.20 18.08
CA GLU A 237 5.19 2.12 19.21
C GLU A 237 6.32 1.61 20.13
N ARG A 238 6.44 0.30 20.35
CA ARG A 238 7.57 -0.29 21.09
C ARG A 238 8.92 0.04 20.44
N GLU A 239 8.95 0.15 19.13
CA GLU A 239 10.15 0.51 18.37
C GLU A 239 10.31 2.03 18.14
N GLY A 240 9.48 2.84 18.79
CA GLY A 240 9.53 4.29 18.70
C GLY A 240 9.01 4.86 17.38
N ILE A 241 8.22 4.11 16.63
CA ILE A 241 7.53 4.58 15.42
C ILE A 241 6.21 5.20 15.86
N SER A 242 6.01 6.48 15.59
CA SER A 242 4.77 7.19 15.94
C SER A 242 3.63 6.77 15.02
N VAL A 243 2.49 6.39 15.59
CA VAL A 243 1.31 5.93 14.86
C VAL A 243 0.10 6.78 15.19
N ARG A 244 -0.54 7.37 14.18
CA ARG A 244 -1.93 7.83 14.30
C ARG A 244 -2.85 6.63 14.06
N TYR A 245 -3.64 6.25 15.07
CA TYR A 245 -4.50 5.07 15.02
C TYR A 245 -5.98 5.47 15.15
N GLU A 246 -6.84 4.85 14.33
CA GLU A 246 -8.27 5.14 14.33
C GLU A 246 -9.12 3.86 14.11
N GLU A 247 -10.08 3.64 14.99
CA GLU A 247 -11.17 2.68 14.82
C GLU A 247 -12.46 3.47 14.53
N ILE A 248 -13.02 3.25 13.32
CA ILE A 248 -14.23 3.99 12.91
C ILE A 248 -15.45 3.26 13.47
N PRO A 249 -16.21 3.88 14.39
CA PRO A 249 -17.36 3.23 15.03
C PRO A 249 -18.45 2.84 14.02
N GLY A 250 -19.07 1.68 14.22
CA GLY A 250 -20.18 1.20 13.39
C GLY A 250 -19.78 0.76 11.98
N LEU A 251 -18.48 0.70 11.68
CA LEU A 251 -17.98 0.30 10.38
C LEU A 251 -17.40 -1.14 10.45
N GLY A 252 -17.83 -2.00 9.53
CA GLY A 252 -17.25 -3.33 9.31
C GLY A 252 -16.03 -3.30 8.39
N HIS A 253 -15.82 -4.39 7.61
CA HIS A 253 -14.69 -4.52 6.69
C HIS A 253 -14.91 -3.75 5.36
N GLU A 254 -14.97 -2.41 5.42
CA GLU A 254 -15.44 -1.54 4.34
C GLU A 254 -14.32 -0.59 3.86
N GLY A 255 -13.47 -1.07 2.92
CA GLY A 255 -12.27 -0.35 2.48
C GLY A 255 -12.52 1.02 1.86
N PHE A 256 -13.67 1.26 1.22
CA PHE A 256 -13.98 2.58 0.64
C PHE A 256 -14.50 3.58 1.69
N GLN A 257 -15.10 3.09 2.76
CA GLN A 257 -15.64 3.97 3.80
C GLN A 257 -14.57 4.53 4.75
N VAL A 258 -13.37 3.93 4.80
CA VAL A 258 -12.24 4.50 5.55
C VAL A 258 -11.49 5.59 4.76
N LEU A 259 -11.70 5.72 3.44
CA LEU A 259 -10.92 6.62 2.59
C LEU A 259 -11.04 8.11 2.95
N PRO A 260 -12.16 8.64 3.42
CA PRO A 260 -12.20 10.05 3.87
C PRO A 260 -11.16 10.34 4.96
N ALA A 261 -10.98 9.44 5.94
CA ALA A 261 -9.97 9.58 6.99
C ALA A 261 -8.53 9.45 6.44
N VAL A 262 -8.31 8.54 5.49
CA VAL A 262 -7.02 8.38 4.79
C VAL A 262 -6.65 9.63 4.01
N LYS A 263 -7.59 10.19 3.23
CA LYS A 263 -7.38 11.43 2.46
C LYS A 263 -7.06 12.61 3.37
N ALA A 264 -7.80 12.75 4.49
CA ALA A 264 -7.53 13.78 5.48
C ALA A 264 -6.12 13.64 6.08
N PHE A 265 -5.68 12.42 6.40
CA PHE A 265 -4.30 12.19 6.83
C PHE A 265 -3.29 12.59 5.74
N PHE A 266 -3.48 12.17 4.51
CA PHE A 266 -2.58 12.50 3.40
C PHE A 266 -2.48 14.00 3.13
N GLN A 267 -3.59 14.74 3.24
CA GLN A 267 -3.60 16.20 3.10
C GLN A 267 -2.66 16.89 4.10
N THR A 268 -2.50 16.36 5.31
CA THR A 268 -1.60 16.94 6.32
C THR A 268 -0.11 16.81 5.95
N LEU A 269 0.22 15.95 5.01
CA LEU A 269 1.60 15.65 4.60
C LEU A 269 2.02 16.36 3.31
N LEU A 270 1.05 16.90 2.59
CA LEU A 270 1.32 17.60 1.34
C LEU A 270 1.76 19.05 1.61
N PRO A 271 2.61 19.64 0.74
CA PRO A 271 2.97 21.04 0.88
C PRO A 271 1.73 21.94 0.77
N PRO A 272 1.67 23.04 1.52
CA PRO A 272 0.61 24.04 1.35
C PRO A 272 0.62 24.56 -0.09
N ARG A 273 -0.59 24.84 -0.61
CA ARG A 273 -0.78 25.43 -1.95
C ARG A 273 -0.35 26.90 -1.97
#